data_a26717a582d703a56bd49ffa7ad45e9e
#
_entry.id   a26717a582d703a56bd49ffa7ad45e9e
#
_cell.length_a   1.000
_cell.length_b   1.000
_cell.length_c   1.000
_cell.angle_alpha   90.00
_cell.angle_beta   90.00
_cell.angle_gamma   90.00
#
_symmetry.space_group_name_H-M   'P 1'
#
loop_
_entity.id
_entity.type
_entity.pdbx_description
1 polymer ?
#
loop_
_entity_poly.entity_id
_entity_poly.type
_entity_poly.pdbx_seq_one_letter_code
_entity_poly.pdbx_strand_id
1 'polypeptide(L)'
;SAVMHTLPFEVELGEIMINGQQWIHNTTPHQDCTCDNGISFCYYVNHYWEPEWGGQLMVKLNDEWHGIDPAPGRVIFFKGNIWHHGMPPNEKYRGLRSSLVYKTMRKVPLPSK
;
A
#
# COMPACT_ATOMS: atom_id res chain seq x y z
N SER A 1 3.76 -14.51 6.62
CA SER A 1 3.36 -14.56 5.22
C SER A 1 4.59 -14.61 4.31
N ALA A 2 4.40 -15.10 3.09
CA ALA A 2 5.48 -15.18 2.10
C ALA A 2 6.10 -13.81 1.82
N VAL A 3 5.30 -12.74 1.84
CA VAL A 3 5.78 -11.38 1.60
C VAL A 3 6.81 -10.99 2.63
N MET A 4 6.55 -11.28 3.90
CA MET A 4 7.45 -10.89 4.99
C MET A 4 8.75 -11.68 4.97
N HIS A 5 8.75 -12.92 4.47
CA HIS A 5 9.96 -13.73 4.38
C HIS A 5 10.95 -13.26 3.32
N THR A 6 10.49 -12.45 2.35
CA THR A 6 11.35 -11.97 1.28
C THR A 6 11.97 -10.61 1.55
N LEU A 7 11.67 -10.01 2.69
CA LEU A 7 12.20 -8.69 3.04
C LEU A 7 13.65 -8.81 3.52
N PRO A 8 14.48 -7.78 3.24
CA PRO A 8 15.86 -7.76 3.72
C PRO A 8 15.98 -7.39 5.21
N PHE A 9 14.88 -7.21 5.91
CA PHE A 9 14.84 -6.83 7.32
C PHE A 9 13.60 -7.45 7.98
N GLU A 10 13.63 -7.54 9.30
CA GLU A 10 12.48 -8.03 10.07
C GLU A 10 11.50 -6.91 10.38
N VAL A 11 10.22 -7.25 10.39
CA VAL A 11 9.14 -6.33 10.77
C VAL A 11 8.22 -6.98 11.79
N GLU A 12 7.63 -6.13 12.63
CA GLU A 12 6.52 -6.53 13.50
C GLU A 12 5.22 -6.11 12.83
N LEU A 13 4.28 -7.04 12.75
CA LEU A 13 2.97 -6.77 12.19
C LEU A 13 2.15 -5.95 13.19
N GLY A 14 1.72 -4.75 12.78
CA GLY A 14 0.85 -3.91 13.60
C GLY A 14 -0.62 -4.14 13.28
N GLU A 15 -1.00 -4.03 12.01
CA GLU A 15 -2.38 -4.04 11.59
C GLU A 15 -2.53 -4.66 10.22
N ILE A 16 -3.60 -5.44 10.02
CA ILE A 16 -3.98 -5.97 8.72
C ILE A 16 -5.38 -5.48 8.41
N MET A 17 -5.56 -4.91 7.22
CA MET A 17 -6.87 -4.45 6.77
C MET A 17 -7.17 -5.01 5.39
N ILE A 18 -8.45 -5.34 5.17
CA ILE A 18 -8.97 -5.60 3.83
C ILE A 18 -9.57 -4.30 3.34
N ASN A 19 -9.09 -3.82 2.21
CA ASN A 19 -9.54 -2.56 1.65
C ASN A 19 -10.18 -2.78 0.28
N GLY A 20 -11.41 -2.33 0.12
CA GLY A 20 -12.13 -2.41 -1.15
C GLY A 20 -12.63 -1.03 -1.54
N GLN A 21 -12.37 -0.62 -2.79
CA GLN A 21 -12.78 0.68 -3.29
C GLN A 21 -13.61 0.53 -4.56
N GLN A 22 -14.68 1.29 -4.62
CA GLN A 22 -15.53 1.42 -5.80
C GLN A 22 -15.24 2.76 -6.48
N TRP A 23 -15.65 2.88 -7.73
CA TRP A 23 -15.38 4.05 -8.57
C TRP A 23 -15.89 5.38 -8.02
N ILE A 24 -16.86 5.36 -7.10
CA ILE A 24 -17.45 6.56 -6.52
C ILE A 24 -16.79 6.96 -5.19
N HIS A 25 -15.85 6.19 -4.67
CA HIS A 25 -15.22 6.49 -3.39
C HIS A 25 -14.24 7.66 -3.52
N ASN A 26 -14.25 8.55 -2.53
CA ASN A 26 -13.26 9.61 -2.42
C ASN A 26 -12.11 9.15 -1.54
N THR A 27 -10.93 9.62 -1.87
CA THR A 27 -9.74 9.34 -1.08
C THR A 27 -8.96 10.62 -0.84
N THR A 28 -8.19 10.66 0.24
CA THR A 28 -7.35 11.80 0.58
C THR A 28 -5.93 11.33 0.89
N PRO A 29 -4.94 12.14 0.55
CA PRO A 29 -3.56 11.82 0.96
C PRO A 29 -3.43 11.75 2.47
N HIS A 30 -2.63 10.79 2.93
CA HIS A 30 -2.35 10.60 4.35
C HIS A 30 -1.01 9.90 4.54
N GLN A 31 -0.57 9.85 5.78
CA GLN A 31 0.56 9.05 6.24
C GLN A 31 0.01 7.96 7.16
N ASP A 32 0.57 6.76 7.08
CA ASP A 32 0.16 5.69 8.01
C ASP A 32 0.78 5.87 9.39
N CYS A 33 1.98 6.45 9.44
CA CYS A 33 2.61 6.89 10.69
C CYS A 33 3.54 8.07 10.39
N THR A 34 3.99 8.73 11.44
CA THR A 34 5.02 9.78 11.33
C THR A 34 6.38 9.27 11.79
N CYS A 35 6.49 8.00 12.10
CA CYS A 35 7.70 7.35 12.59
C CYS A 35 8.65 6.99 11.44
N ASP A 36 9.91 6.77 11.78
CA ASP A 36 10.94 6.44 10.79
C ASP A 36 10.99 4.95 10.44
N ASN A 37 10.41 4.10 11.28
CA ASN A 37 10.52 2.64 11.15
C ASN A 37 9.22 1.95 10.73
N GLY A 38 8.18 2.70 10.41
CA GLY A 38 6.94 2.12 9.89
C GLY A 38 7.08 1.71 8.43
N ILE A 39 6.57 0.53 8.09
CA ILE A 39 6.56 0.02 6.72
C ILE A 39 5.14 -0.39 6.39
N SER A 40 4.61 0.12 5.31
CA SER A 40 3.27 -0.21 4.81
C SER A 40 3.39 -1.11 3.59
N PHE A 41 2.53 -2.11 3.53
CA PHE A 41 2.45 -3.06 2.41
C PHE A 41 1.05 -3.02 1.84
N CYS A 42 0.96 -3.10 0.53
CA CYS A 42 -0.32 -3.21 -0.17
C CYS A 42 -0.22 -4.37 -1.16
N TYR A 43 -1.07 -5.37 -0.97
CA TYR A 43 -1.13 -6.56 -1.81
C TYR A 43 -2.45 -6.58 -2.55
N TYR A 44 -2.41 -6.54 -3.88
CA TYR A 44 -3.62 -6.55 -4.71
C TYR A 44 -4.12 -7.97 -4.93
N VAL A 45 -5.38 -8.20 -4.58
CA VAL A 45 -5.99 -9.53 -4.60
C VAL A 45 -6.97 -9.74 -5.75
N ASN A 46 -7.24 -8.73 -6.57
CA ASN A 46 -8.04 -8.92 -7.77
C ASN A 46 -7.37 -9.92 -8.71
N HIS A 47 -8.14 -10.79 -9.31
CA HIS A 47 -7.61 -11.80 -10.24
C HIS A 47 -7.24 -11.23 -11.60
N TYR A 48 -7.78 -10.07 -11.93
CA TYR A 48 -7.59 -9.43 -13.23
C TYR A 48 -7.70 -7.92 -13.06
N TRP A 49 -6.87 -7.16 -13.76
CA TRP A 49 -6.90 -5.70 -13.72
C TRP A 49 -6.45 -5.12 -15.05
N GLU A 50 -7.19 -4.12 -15.55
CA GLU A 50 -6.81 -3.34 -16.72
C GLU A 50 -6.26 -1.98 -16.29
N PRO A 51 -5.11 -1.54 -16.80
CA PRO A 51 -4.54 -0.23 -16.43
C PRO A 51 -5.50 0.92 -16.67
N GLU A 52 -6.34 0.85 -17.69
CA GLU A 52 -7.30 1.89 -18.00
C GLU A 52 -8.42 2.04 -16.97
N TRP A 53 -8.54 1.11 -16.03
CA TRP A 53 -9.51 1.22 -14.93
C TRP A 53 -9.03 2.15 -13.81
N GLY A 54 -7.80 2.64 -13.87
CA GLY A 54 -7.26 3.50 -12.83
C GLY A 54 -6.95 2.74 -11.54
N GLY A 55 -7.38 3.28 -10.42
CA GLY A 55 -7.19 2.62 -9.12
C GLY A 55 -5.77 2.61 -8.60
N GLN A 56 -4.94 3.52 -9.08
CA GLN A 56 -3.51 3.57 -8.75
C GLN A 56 -3.28 3.90 -7.29
N LEU A 57 -2.19 3.38 -6.74
CA LEU A 57 -1.64 3.88 -5.49
C LEU A 57 -0.75 5.07 -5.81
N MET A 58 -1.10 6.23 -5.27
CA MET A 58 -0.31 7.44 -5.43
C MET A 58 0.60 7.60 -4.22
N VAL A 59 1.89 7.78 -4.48
CA VAL A 59 2.88 8.00 -3.44
C VAL A 59 3.67 9.27 -3.75
N LYS A 60 4.00 10.03 -2.73
CA LYS A 60 4.76 11.28 -2.87
C LYS A 60 6.22 11.01 -2.54
N LEU A 61 7.06 11.12 -3.55
CA LEU A 61 8.51 10.90 -3.43
C LEU A 61 9.23 12.13 -3.99
N ASN A 62 10.14 12.72 -3.21
CA ASN A 62 10.90 13.90 -3.63
C ASN A 62 9.98 15.03 -4.12
N ASP A 63 8.90 15.28 -3.37
CA ASP A 63 7.89 16.29 -3.68
C ASP A 63 7.11 16.06 -4.98
N GLU A 64 7.20 14.88 -5.56
CA GLU A 64 6.45 14.51 -6.76
C GLU A 64 5.53 13.33 -6.48
N TRP A 65 4.35 13.34 -7.08
CA TRP A 65 3.40 12.24 -7.00
C TRP A 65 3.69 11.21 -8.08
N HIS A 66 3.76 9.95 -7.67
CA HIS A 66 3.97 8.81 -8.57
C HIS A 66 2.78 7.86 -8.43
N GLY A 67 2.27 7.40 -9.57
CA GLY A 67 1.18 6.43 -9.61
C GLY A 67 1.69 5.03 -9.90
N ILE A 68 1.19 4.07 -9.15
CA ILE A 68 1.52 2.66 -9.35
C ILE A 68 0.22 1.91 -9.64
N ASP A 69 0.16 1.26 -10.81
CA ASP A 69 -1.04 0.54 -11.20
C ASP A 69 -1.26 -0.71 -10.35
N PRO A 70 -2.52 -1.02 -10.02
CA PRO A 70 -2.83 -2.33 -9.49
C PRO A 70 -2.47 -3.41 -10.50
N ALA A 71 -2.07 -4.57 -10.01
CA ALA A 71 -1.89 -5.75 -10.84
C ALA A 71 -2.13 -6.98 -9.97
N PRO A 72 -2.72 -8.05 -10.51
CA PRO A 72 -2.95 -9.25 -9.72
C PRO A 72 -1.65 -9.76 -9.09
N GLY A 73 -1.66 -9.95 -7.78
CA GLY A 73 -0.50 -10.43 -7.04
C GLY A 73 0.60 -9.42 -6.80
N ARG A 74 0.43 -8.18 -7.24
CA ARG A 74 1.44 -7.14 -6.99
C ARG A 74 1.47 -6.77 -5.53
N VAL A 75 2.67 -6.65 -4.99
CA VAL A 75 2.92 -6.15 -3.63
C VAL A 75 3.73 -4.87 -3.74
N ILE A 76 3.24 -3.82 -3.10
CA ILE A 76 3.95 -2.55 -3.01
C ILE A 76 4.25 -2.32 -1.54
N PHE A 77 5.47 -1.92 -1.22
CA PHE A 77 5.80 -1.53 0.13
C PHE A 77 6.56 -0.21 0.14
N PHE A 78 6.35 0.57 1.20
CA PHE A 78 6.94 1.90 1.32
C PHE A 78 6.99 2.27 2.80
N LYS A 79 7.81 3.27 3.14
CA LYS A 79 7.84 3.79 4.51
C LYS A 79 6.48 4.35 4.88
N GLY A 80 6.00 4.02 6.08
CA GLY A 80 4.66 4.46 6.52
C GLY A 80 4.51 5.96 6.66
N ASN A 81 5.61 6.71 6.74
CA ASN A 81 5.58 8.16 6.81
C ASN A 81 5.52 8.85 5.43
N ILE A 82 5.51 8.10 4.34
CA ILE A 82 5.34 8.66 3.01
C ILE A 82 3.88 9.03 2.80
N TRP A 83 3.64 10.24 2.30
CA TRP A 83 2.30 10.67 1.90
C TRP A 83 1.82 9.84 0.72
N HIS A 84 0.64 9.29 0.85
CA HIS A 84 0.09 8.40 -0.18
C HIS A 84 -1.43 8.37 -0.10
N HIS A 85 -2.06 7.91 -1.17
CA HIS A 85 -3.47 7.55 -1.14
C HIS A 85 -3.80 6.59 -2.27
N GLY A 86 -4.73 5.67 -2.01
CA GLY A 86 -5.21 4.74 -3.02
C GLY A 86 -6.34 5.38 -3.80
N MET A 87 -6.16 5.56 -5.10
CA MET A 87 -7.21 6.10 -5.96
C MET A 87 -8.29 5.04 -6.16
N PRO A 88 -9.57 5.44 -6.21
CA PRO A 88 -10.62 4.50 -6.60
C PRO A 88 -10.46 4.13 -8.07
N PRO A 89 -10.99 2.98 -8.49
CA PRO A 89 -11.12 2.72 -9.92
C PRO A 89 -12.05 3.75 -10.55
N ASN A 90 -11.95 3.91 -11.86
CA ASN A 90 -12.85 4.81 -12.57
C ASN A 90 -14.14 4.07 -12.96
N GLU A 91 -15.02 4.78 -13.66
CA GLU A 91 -16.35 4.28 -14.04
C GLU A 91 -16.34 3.07 -14.99
N LYS A 92 -15.21 2.77 -15.61
CA LYS A 92 -15.07 1.60 -16.48
C LYS A 92 -15.03 0.29 -15.70
N TYR A 93 -14.73 0.36 -14.41
CA TYR A 93 -14.74 -0.80 -13.53
C TYR A 93 -15.73 -0.59 -12.40
N ARG A 94 -16.81 -1.37 -12.40
CA ARG A 94 -17.90 -1.23 -11.43
C ARG A 94 -17.75 -2.14 -10.22
N GLY A 95 -16.73 -2.97 -10.19
CA GLY A 95 -16.45 -3.85 -9.06
C GLY A 95 -15.62 -3.16 -7.97
N LEU A 96 -15.10 -3.98 -7.08
CA LEU A 96 -14.19 -3.51 -6.01
C LEU A 96 -12.74 -3.73 -6.43
N ARG A 97 -11.92 -2.68 -6.29
CA ARG A 97 -10.48 -2.86 -6.28
C ARG A 97 -10.11 -3.30 -4.86
N SER A 98 -9.69 -4.52 -4.72
CA SER A 98 -9.46 -5.14 -3.43
C SER A 98 -7.97 -5.29 -3.13
N SER A 99 -7.60 -4.97 -1.91
CA SER A 99 -6.22 -5.12 -1.46
C SER A 99 -6.18 -5.53 0.01
N LEU A 100 -5.12 -6.22 0.37
CA LEU A 100 -4.74 -6.45 1.76
C LEU A 100 -3.67 -5.42 2.12
N VAL A 101 -3.91 -4.68 3.17
CA VAL A 101 -2.99 -3.65 3.65
C VAL A 101 -2.40 -4.11 4.97
N TYR A 102 -1.08 -4.14 5.02
CA TYR A 102 -0.34 -4.49 6.23
C TYR A 102 0.41 -3.25 6.71
N LYS A 103 0.13 -2.83 7.93
CA LYS A 103 0.89 -1.77 8.58
C LYS A 103 1.83 -2.42 9.58
N THR A 104 3.12 -2.23 9.37
CA THR A 104 4.16 -2.90 10.15
C THR A 104 5.17 -1.91 10.68
N MET A 105 5.98 -2.37 11.62
CA MET A 105 7.11 -1.62 12.14
C MET A 105 8.37 -2.43 11.88
N ARG A 106 9.39 -1.79 11.29
CA ARG A 106 10.68 -2.45 11.12
C ARG A 106 11.30 -2.65 12.50
N LYS A 107 11.76 -3.86 12.76
CA LYS A 107 12.51 -4.13 13.98
C LYS A 107 13.87 -3.46 13.89
N VAL A 108 14.17 -2.63 14.86
CA VAL A 108 15.46 -1.97 14.95
C VAL A 108 16.32 -2.79 15.92
N PRO A 109 17.57 -3.12 15.55
CA PRO A 109 18.44 -3.82 16.48
C PRO A 109 18.59 -3.05 17.78
N LEU A 110 18.62 -3.77 18.90
CA LEU A 110 18.85 -3.14 20.19
C LEU A 110 20.22 -2.45 20.16
N PRO A 111 20.33 -1.26 20.80
CA PRO A 111 21.61 -0.58 20.86
C PRO A 111 22.69 -1.46 21.48
N SER A 112 23.85 -1.45 20.88
CA SER A 112 25.02 -2.10 21.47
C SER A 112 25.45 -1.37 22.73
N LYS A 113 25.89 -2.12 23.66
CA LYS A 113 26.38 -1.54 24.92
C LYS A 113 27.86 -1.73 25.10
#